data_257e75def68804d476601ceb9f4c8794
#
_entry.id   257e75def68804d476601ceb9f4c8794
#
_cell.length_a   1.000
_cell.length_b   1.000
_cell.length_c   1.000
_cell.angle_alpha   90.00
_cell.angle_beta   90.00
_cell.angle_gamma   90.00
#
_symmetry.space_group_name_H-M   'P 1'
#
loop_
_entity.id
_entity.type
_entity.pdbx_description
1 polymer ?
#
loop_
_entity_poly.entity_id
_entity_poly.type
_entity_poly.pdbx_seq_one_letter_code
_entity_poly.pdbx_strand_id
1 'polypeptide(L)'
;MDQDGFNNKFLTLGNELVLTPRFNPTSQMVTYLSYFKNLPRVYLLDIETGTQEVVGDFPGMTFAPRFSPDGKKIIMSFAKDGKSDIYTMDLQNRIVERITNHPSIDTSPSYSPDGKYITFNSDRSGYQQIYIMKSNGSDVKRISFGNGLYGTPVWSPRGDLIAFTKLHKGKFYIGVMRTDGKGERLLTENYYQEAPSWSPNGRVL
;
A
#
# COMPACT_ATOMS: atom_id res chain seq x y z
N MET A 1 -0.72 22.64 0.90
CA MET A 1 0.43 23.08 1.69
C MET A 1 1.63 23.09 0.76
N ASP A 2 2.35 24.17 0.72
CA ASP A 2 3.58 24.29 -0.02
C ASP A 2 4.74 23.55 0.67
N GLN A 3 5.88 23.37 -0.02
CA GLN A 3 7.00 22.60 0.54
C GLN A 3 7.61 23.21 1.82
N ASP A 4 7.41 24.51 2.02
CA ASP A 4 7.83 25.26 3.21
C ASP A 4 6.80 25.26 4.35
N GLY A 5 5.66 24.60 4.17
CA GLY A 5 4.59 24.50 5.15
C GLY A 5 3.54 25.61 5.10
N PHE A 6 3.66 26.56 4.19
CA PHE A 6 2.65 27.60 3.99
C PHE A 6 1.43 27.10 3.19
N ASN A 7 0.38 27.93 3.15
CA ASN A 7 -0.87 27.65 2.43
C ASN A 7 -1.52 26.31 2.80
N ASN A 8 -1.58 26.04 4.10
CA ASN A 8 -2.27 24.86 4.61
C ASN A 8 -3.77 24.92 4.28
N LYS A 9 -4.25 23.89 3.58
CA LYS A 9 -5.65 23.71 3.25
C LYS A 9 -6.09 22.30 3.58
N PHE A 10 -7.20 22.16 4.29
CA PHE A 10 -7.86 20.87 4.45
C PHE A 10 -8.47 20.46 3.12
N LEU A 11 -8.16 19.24 2.68
CA LEU A 11 -8.70 18.66 1.44
C LEU A 11 -9.98 17.87 1.70
N THR A 12 -10.17 17.39 2.94
CA THR A 12 -11.38 16.68 3.36
C THR A 12 -12.12 17.51 4.39
N LEU A 13 -13.44 17.57 4.26
CA LEU A 13 -14.34 18.27 5.19
C LEU A 13 -15.08 17.22 6.00
N GLY A 14 -14.89 17.21 7.31
CA GLY A 14 -15.63 16.30 8.21
C GLY A 14 -14.83 15.88 9.44
N ASN A 15 -15.51 15.19 10.34
CA ASN A 15 -14.93 14.65 11.57
C ASN A 15 -14.50 13.18 11.42
N GLU A 16 -14.41 12.69 10.18
CA GLU A 16 -14.07 11.30 9.91
C GLU A 16 -12.55 11.10 9.93
N LEU A 17 -12.14 9.94 10.41
CA LEU A 17 -10.75 9.52 10.39
C LEU A 17 -10.28 9.33 8.95
N VAL A 18 -9.23 10.05 8.54
CA VAL A 18 -8.58 9.94 7.24
C VAL A 18 -7.18 9.39 7.42
N LEU A 19 -6.87 8.29 6.75
CA LEU A 19 -5.60 7.57 6.88
C LEU A 19 -4.94 7.31 5.53
N THR A 20 -3.63 7.13 5.56
CA THR A 20 -2.82 6.63 4.44
C THR A 20 -3.03 7.35 3.10
N PRO A 21 -2.98 8.70 3.05
CA PRO A 21 -3.12 9.41 1.77
C PRO A 21 -1.96 9.08 0.83
N ARG A 22 -2.27 8.96 -0.47
CA ARG A 22 -1.29 8.72 -1.54
C ARG A 22 -1.64 9.55 -2.75
N PHE A 23 -0.66 10.30 -3.26
CA PHE A 23 -0.78 11.06 -4.50
C PHE A 23 -0.72 10.15 -5.71
N ASN A 24 -1.51 10.48 -6.72
CA ASN A 24 -1.36 9.92 -8.05
C ASN A 24 -0.08 10.48 -8.68
N PRO A 25 0.77 9.63 -9.29
CA PRO A 25 2.05 10.09 -9.86
C PRO A 25 1.90 10.97 -11.10
N THR A 26 0.74 11.00 -11.75
CA THR A 26 0.52 11.66 -13.05
C THR A 26 -0.63 12.67 -13.07
N SER A 27 -1.40 12.81 -11.98
CA SER A 27 -2.54 13.72 -11.90
C SER A 27 -2.73 14.29 -10.49
N GLN A 28 -3.59 15.29 -10.35
CA GLN A 28 -3.94 15.92 -9.07
C GLN A 28 -4.97 15.11 -8.28
N MET A 29 -4.79 13.81 -8.24
CA MET A 29 -5.65 12.91 -7.48
C MET A 29 -4.95 12.36 -6.25
N VAL A 30 -5.70 12.17 -5.18
CA VAL A 30 -5.25 11.53 -3.94
C VAL A 30 -6.19 10.37 -3.61
N THR A 31 -5.62 9.22 -3.29
CA THR A 31 -6.37 8.14 -2.66
C THR A 31 -6.08 8.09 -1.16
N TYR A 32 -7.07 7.75 -0.37
CA TYR A 32 -6.97 7.65 1.07
C TYR A 32 -7.98 6.66 1.64
N LEU A 33 -7.80 6.30 2.90
CA LEU A 33 -8.74 5.48 3.67
C LEU A 33 -9.61 6.40 4.52
N SER A 34 -10.92 6.22 4.49
CA SER A 34 -11.86 6.80 5.44
C SER A 34 -13.03 5.83 5.69
N TYR A 35 -14.03 6.27 6.43
CA TYR A 35 -15.17 5.43 6.77
C TYR A 35 -16.40 5.77 5.93
N PHE A 36 -17.08 4.74 5.42
CA PHE A 36 -18.36 4.85 4.75
C PHE A 36 -19.32 3.84 5.35
N LYS A 37 -20.45 4.31 5.88
CA LYS A 37 -21.43 3.46 6.57
C LYS A 37 -20.78 2.55 7.65
N ASN A 38 -19.88 3.13 8.44
CA ASN A 38 -19.12 2.45 9.51
C ASN A 38 -18.14 1.37 9.04
N LEU A 39 -17.80 1.32 7.75
CA LEU A 39 -16.78 0.42 7.22
C LEU A 39 -15.62 1.22 6.61
N PRO A 40 -14.36 0.82 6.84
CA PRO A 40 -13.22 1.38 6.15
C PRO A 40 -13.36 1.22 4.63
N ARG A 41 -13.19 2.31 3.90
CA ARG A 41 -13.26 2.38 2.45
C ARG A 41 -12.11 3.18 1.89
N VAL A 42 -11.67 2.77 0.71
CA VAL A 42 -10.77 3.56 -0.10
C VAL A 42 -11.57 4.63 -0.84
N TYR A 43 -11.10 5.86 -0.73
CA TYR A 43 -11.63 7.02 -1.43
C TYR A 43 -10.65 7.53 -2.48
N LEU A 44 -11.19 8.19 -3.47
CA LEU A 44 -10.47 8.97 -4.45
C LEU A 44 -10.94 10.42 -4.35
N LEU A 45 -10.00 11.35 -4.27
CA LEU A 45 -10.23 12.79 -4.23
C LEU A 45 -9.50 13.44 -5.41
N ASP A 46 -10.22 14.18 -6.21
CA ASP A 46 -9.66 15.12 -7.16
C ASP A 46 -9.41 16.44 -6.43
N ILE A 47 -8.15 16.88 -6.36
CA ILE A 47 -7.75 18.09 -5.60
C ILE A 47 -8.22 19.37 -6.28
N GLU A 48 -8.30 19.37 -7.62
CA GLU A 48 -8.70 20.55 -8.40
C GLU A 48 -10.19 20.83 -8.27
N THR A 49 -11.01 19.79 -8.39
CA THR A 49 -12.46 19.91 -8.35
C THR A 49 -13.05 19.75 -6.94
N GLY A 50 -12.30 19.13 -6.02
CA GLY A 50 -12.78 18.74 -4.68
C GLY A 50 -13.73 17.55 -4.71
N THR A 51 -13.90 16.89 -5.86
CA THR A 51 -14.80 15.74 -5.99
C THR A 51 -14.23 14.53 -5.26
N GLN A 52 -15.07 13.90 -4.43
CA GLN A 52 -14.74 12.70 -3.66
C GLN A 52 -15.64 11.55 -4.08
N GLU A 53 -15.07 10.37 -4.23
CA GLU A 53 -15.82 9.14 -4.50
C GLU A 53 -15.23 7.94 -3.77
N VAL A 54 -16.07 6.96 -3.45
CA VAL A 54 -15.64 5.66 -2.93
C VAL A 54 -15.13 4.80 -4.08
N VAL A 55 -13.97 4.16 -3.90
CA VAL A 55 -13.39 3.27 -4.90
C VAL A 55 -14.10 1.93 -4.90
N GLY A 56 -14.86 1.66 -5.95
CA GLY A 56 -15.58 0.40 -6.16
C GLY A 56 -16.75 0.16 -5.20
N ASP A 57 -17.60 -0.77 -5.56
CA ASP A 57 -18.73 -1.23 -4.75
C ASP A 57 -18.39 -2.58 -4.11
N PHE A 58 -17.60 -2.53 -3.04
CA PHE A 58 -17.16 -3.73 -2.34
C PHE A 58 -18.08 -4.05 -1.15
N PRO A 59 -18.46 -5.31 -0.95
CA PRO A 59 -19.34 -5.72 0.17
C PRO A 59 -18.60 -5.86 1.52
N GLY A 60 -17.33 -5.51 1.61
CA GLY A 60 -16.49 -5.57 2.81
C GLY A 60 -15.55 -4.37 2.91
N MET A 61 -14.50 -4.45 3.71
CA MET A 61 -13.53 -3.37 3.93
C MET A 61 -12.53 -3.26 2.78
N THR A 62 -12.22 -2.03 2.33
CA THR A 62 -11.10 -1.76 1.43
C THR A 62 -10.08 -0.88 2.12
N PHE A 63 -8.78 -1.18 1.97
CA PHE A 63 -7.70 -0.46 2.66
C PHE A 63 -6.35 -0.59 1.94
N ALA A 64 -5.35 0.13 2.46
CA ALA A 64 -3.98 0.18 1.94
C ALA A 64 -3.90 0.50 0.43
N PRO A 65 -4.54 1.59 -0.03
CA PRO A 65 -4.57 1.93 -1.44
C PRO A 65 -3.22 2.47 -1.92
N ARG A 66 -2.89 2.17 -3.19
CA ARG A 66 -1.78 2.79 -3.92
C ARG A 66 -2.14 2.92 -5.40
N PHE A 67 -1.59 3.93 -6.06
CA PHE A 67 -1.67 4.03 -7.51
C PHE A 67 -0.66 3.13 -8.20
N SER A 68 -0.97 2.71 -9.43
CA SER A 68 0.02 2.18 -10.37
C SER A 68 1.00 3.29 -10.79
N PRO A 69 2.22 2.94 -11.25
CA PRO A 69 3.21 3.93 -11.66
C PRO A 69 2.76 4.86 -12.80
N ASP A 70 1.88 4.38 -13.66
CA ASP A 70 1.26 5.17 -14.74
C ASP A 70 0.03 5.98 -14.30
N GLY A 71 -0.35 5.89 -13.04
CA GLY A 71 -1.48 6.60 -12.45
C GLY A 71 -2.86 6.14 -12.91
N LYS A 72 -2.96 5.06 -13.69
CA LYS A 72 -4.22 4.63 -14.32
C LYS A 72 -5.03 3.63 -13.49
N LYS A 73 -4.39 2.96 -12.53
CA LYS A 73 -5.04 1.97 -11.66
C LYS A 73 -4.82 2.29 -10.18
N ILE A 74 -5.74 1.84 -9.35
CA ILE A 74 -5.56 1.71 -7.90
C ILE A 74 -5.42 0.22 -7.59
N ILE A 75 -4.44 -0.11 -6.75
CA ILE A 75 -4.30 -1.40 -6.10
C ILE A 75 -4.61 -1.25 -4.62
N MET A 76 -5.33 -2.21 -4.03
CA MET A 76 -5.77 -2.15 -2.64
C MET A 76 -6.00 -3.55 -2.08
N SER A 77 -6.12 -3.62 -0.77
CA SER A 77 -6.60 -4.80 -0.06
C SER A 77 -8.11 -4.74 0.09
N PHE A 78 -8.78 -5.86 -0.12
CA PHE A 78 -10.20 -6.05 0.17
C PHE A 78 -10.38 -7.19 1.16
N ALA A 79 -11.05 -6.91 2.29
CA ALA A 79 -11.31 -7.89 3.33
C ALA A 79 -12.81 -8.13 3.55
N LYS A 80 -13.17 -9.39 3.61
CA LYS A 80 -14.53 -9.86 3.93
C LYS A 80 -14.48 -11.27 4.54
N ASP A 81 -15.31 -11.50 5.53
CA ASP A 81 -15.50 -12.83 6.16
C ASP A 81 -14.19 -13.50 6.62
N GLY A 82 -13.26 -12.69 7.19
CA GLY A 82 -11.97 -13.16 7.70
C GLY A 82 -10.90 -13.43 6.64
N LYS A 83 -11.18 -13.15 5.37
CA LYS A 83 -10.22 -13.23 4.25
C LYS A 83 -9.85 -11.85 3.74
N SER A 84 -8.65 -11.72 3.24
CA SER A 84 -8.20 -10.50 2.55
C SER A 84 -7.40 -10.87 1.31
N ASP A 85 -7.75 -10.25 0.20
CA ASP A 85 -7.08 -10.40 -1.08
C ASP A 85 -6.71 -9.04 -1.67
N ILE A 86 -5.83 -9.07 -2.66
CA ILE A 86 -5.40 -7.90 -3.40
C ILE A 86 -6.28 -7.75 -4.65
N TYR A 87 -6.76 -6.53 -4.84
CA TYR A 87 -7.59 -6.12 -5.97
C TYR A 87 -7.01 -4.90 -6.65
N THR A 88 -7.24 -4.78 -7.94
CA THR A 88 -7.01 -3.55 -8.71
C THR A 88 -8.32 -3.01 -9.26
N MET A 89 -8.38 -1.70 -9.46
CA MET A 89 -9.44 -1.02 -10.20
C MET A 89 -8.82 -0.08 -11.23
N ASP A 90 -9.24 -0.20 -12.47
CA ASP A 90 -8.92 0.74 -13.51
C ASP A 90 -9.72 2.04 -13.30
N LEU A 91 -9.06 3.20 -13.35
CA LEU A 91 -9.69 4.49 -13.04
C LEU A 91 -10.55 5.02 -14.17
N GLN A 92 -10.31 4.60 -15.40
CA GLN A 92 -11.07 5.07 -16.56
C GLN A 92 -12.38 4.31 -16.75
N ASN A 93 -12.30 2.98 -16.77
CA ASN A 93 -13.46 2.12 -17.06
C ASN A 93 -14.08 1.49 -15.81
N ARG A 94 -13.48 1.70 -14.63
CA ARG A 94 -13.93 1.20 -13.32
C ARG A 94 -13.98 -0.32 -13.20
N ILE A 95 -13.27 -1.04 -14.07
CA ILE A 95 -13.17 -2.49 -14.00
C ILE A 95 -12.32 -2.88 -12.79
N VAL A 96 -12.89 -3.76 -11.95
CA VAL A 96 -12.26 -4.32 -10.77
C VAL A 96 -11.77 -5.73 -11.08
N GLU A 97 -10.49 -6.01 -10.78
CA GLU A 97 -9.88 -7.32 -10.96
C GLU A 97 -9.31 -7.83 -9.62
N ARG A 98 -9.60 -9.08 -9.28
CA ARG A 98 -8.96 -9.77 -8.15
C ARG A 98 -7.60 -10.31 -8.59
N ILE A 99 -6.53 -9.90 -7.90
CA ILE A 99 -5.16 -10.28 -8.23
C ILE A 99 -4.69 -11.50 -7.45
N THR A 100 -5.06 -11.60 -6.17
CA THR A 100 -4.76 -12.80 -5.36
C THR A 100 -6.03 -13.59 -5.04
N ASN A 101 -5.88 -14.92 -4.97
CA ASN A 101 -6.94 -15.86 -4.61
C ASN A 101 -6.32 -17.01 -3.81
N HIS A 102 -5.96 -16.73 -2.58
CA HIS A 102 -5.36 -17.70 -1.66
C HIS A 102 -6.16 -17.71 -0.35
N PRO A 103 -6.23 -18.83 0.41
CA PRO A 103 -6.88 -18.85 1.72
C PRO A 103 -6.27 -17.91 2.77
N SER A 104 -5.05 -17.47 2.54
CA SER A 104 -4.29 -16.56 3.42
C SER A 104 -4.76 -15.12 3.33
N ILE A 105 -4.33 -14.33 4.30
CA ILE A 105 -4.56 -12.88 4.37
C ILE A 105 -3.48 -12.17 3.57
N ASP A 106 -3.82 -11.68 2.36
CA ASP A 106 -2.94 -10.90 1.50
C ASP A 106 -3.28 -9.42 1.62
N THR A 107 -2.28 -8.57 1.98
CA THR A 107 -2.51 -7.14 2.27
C THR A 107 -1.36 -6.24 1.85
N SER A 108 -1.59 -4.93 1.91
CA SER A 108 -0.59 -3.86 1.75
C SER A 108 0.22 -3.96 0.44
N PRO A 109 -0.45 -4.01 -0.72
CA PRO A 109 0.23 -4.12 -2.00
C PRO A 109 0.99 -2.84 -2.38
N SER A 110 2.10 -2.99 -3.10
CA SER A 110 2.86 -1.88 -3.70
C SER A 110 3.46 -2.31 -5.03
N TYR A 111 3.22 -1.53 -6.09
CA TYR A 111 3.82 -1.78 -7.41
C TYR A 111 5.33 -1.53 -7.42
N SER A 112 6.04 -2.28 -8.25
CA SER A 112 7.37 -1.88 -8.73
C SER A 112 7.25 -0.62 -9.62
N PRO A 113 8.30 0.22 -9.72
CA PRO A 113 8.22 1.47 -10.50
C PRO A 113 8.01 1.24 -12.01
N ASP A 114 8.34 0.08 -12.53
CA ASP A 114 8.05 -0.32 -13.92
C ASP A 114 6.66 -0.97 -14.11
N GLY A 115 5.89 -1.12 -13.03
CA GLY A 115 4.55 -1.71 -13.03
C GLY A 115 4.48 -3.23 -13.27
N LYS A 116 5.62 -3.92 -13.41
CA LYS A 116 5.64 -5.34 -13.74
C LYS A 116 5.43 -6.28 -12.56
N TYR A 117 5.74 -5.80 -11.35
CA TYR A 117 5.66 -6.58 -10.12
C TYR A 117 4.86 -5.87 -9.06
N ILE A 118 4.38 -6.65 -8.10
CA ILE A 118 3.71 -6.20 -6.88
C ILE A 118 4.41 -6.87 -5.71
N THR A 119 4.80 -6.08 -4.70
CA THR A 119 5.14 -6.60 -3.38
C THR A 119 3.95 -6.48 -2.44
N PHE A 120 3.77 -7.44 -1.56
CA PHE A 120 2.67 -7.49 -0.61
C PHE A 120 3.05 -8.31 0.62
N ASN A 121 2.27 -8.24 1.69
CA ASN A 121 2.45 -9.15 2.80
C ASN A 121 1.34 -10.22 2.83
N SER A 122 1.72 -11.41 3.29
CA SER A 122 0.87 -12.58 3.37
C SER A 122 1.28 -13.47 4.52
N ASP A 123 0.31 -14.14 5.13
CA ASP A 123 0.52 -15.14 6.17
C ASP A 123 0.53 -16.59 5.66
N ARG A 124 0.61 -16.79 4.33
CA ARG A 124 0.59 -18.12 3.68
C ARG A 124 1.71 -19.07 4.11
N SER A 125 2.74 -18.59 4.78
CA SER A 125 3.81 -19.39 5.37
C SER A 125 3.67 -19.57 6.89
N GLY A 126 2.46 -19.35 7.44
CA GLY A 126 2.13 -19.50 8.85
C GLY A 126 2.13 -18.19 9.65
N TYR A 127 2.85 -17.18 9.20
CA TYR A 127 2.87 -15.83 9.77
C TYR A 127 3.25 -14.79 8.71
N GLN A 128 3.00 -13.51 9.02
CA GLN A 128 3.13 -12.43 8.04
C GLN A 128 4.56 -12.25 7.53
N GLN A 129 4.72 -12.37 6.21
CA GLN A 129 5.97 -12.24 5.47
C GLN A 129 5.74 -11.41 4.20
N ILE A 130 6.83 -10.93 3.60
CA ILE A 130 6.79 -10.18 2.34
C ILE A 130 6.94 -11.14 1.18
N TYR A 131 6.09 -10.92 0.19
CA TYR A 131 6.06 -11.64 -1.08
C TYR A 131 6.18 -10.67 -2.25
N ILE A 132 6.63 -11.18 -3.36
CA ILE A 132 6.59 -10.54 -4.69
C ILE A 132 5.83 -11.45 -5.64
N MET A 133 5.08 -10.85 -6.56
CA MET A 133 4.41 -11.52 -7.68
C MET A 133 4.50 -10.65 -8.93
N LYS A 134 4.22 -11.20 -10.10
CA LYS A 134 3.94 -10.40 -11.30
C LYS A 134 2.65 -9.59 -11.11
N SER A 135 2.51 -8.48 -11.82
CA SER A 135 1.33 -7.61 -11.71
C SER A 135 0.01 -8.28 -12.11
N ASN A 136 0.06 -9.41 -12.81
CA ASN A 136 -1.10 -10.25 -13.13
C ASN A 136 -1.42 -11.32 -12.05
N GLY A 137 -0.73 -11.30 -10.90
CA GLY A 137 -0.91 -12.26 -9.79
C GLY A 137 -0.12 -13.57 -9.91
N SER A 138 0.61 -13.80 -11.00
CA SER A 138 1.43 -15.01 -11.18
C SER A 138 2.80 -14.89 -10.49
N ASP A 139 3.53 -16.03 -10.42
CA ASP A 139 4.92 -16.12 -9.92
C ASP A 139 5.12 -15.60 -8.49
N VAL A 140 4.22 -15.95 -7.59
CA VAL A 140 4.28 -15.54 -6.18
C VAL A 140 5.48 -16.16 -5.49
N LYS A 141 6.36 -15.33 -4.92
CA LYS A 141 7.60 -15.74 -4.23
C LYS A 141 7.75 -14.99 -2.90
N ARG A 142 8.05 -15.71 -1.83
CA ARG A 142 8.46 -15.12 -0.55
C ARG A 142 9.87 -14.56 -0.66
N ILE A 143 10.09 -13.36 -0.08
CA ILE A 143 11.38 -12.68 -0.07
C ILE A 143 11.88 -12.31 1.33
N SER A 144 11.07 -12.41 2.38
CA SER A 144 11.50 -12.22 3.77
C SER A 144 11.62 -13.56 4.49
N PHE A 145 12.74 -13.80 5.20
CA PHE A 145 13.04 -15.07 5.83
C PHE A 145 13.53 -14.94 7.27
N GLY A 146 13.68 -13.71 7.77
CA GLY A 146 14.11 -13.43 9.13
C GLY A 146 13.04 -13.72 10.17
N ASN A 147 13.44 -13.75 11.43
CA ASN A 147 12.53 -13.88 12.56
C ASN A 147 11.68 -12.62 12.73
N GLY A 148 10.40 -12.76 13.09
CA GLY A 148 9.44 -11.68 13.31
C GLY A 148 8.38 -11.58 12.23
N LEU A 149 7.46 -10.62 12.41
CA LEU A 149 6.38 -10.34 11.47
C LEU A 149 6.82 -9.20 10.55
N TYR A 150 6.65 -9.39 9.26
CA TYR A 150 6.94 -8.37 8.25
C TYR A 150 5.63 -7.83 7.69
N GLY A 151 5.55 -6.53 7.48
CA GLY A 151 4.35 -5.88 6.96
C GLY A 151 4.63 -4.61 6.17
N THR A 152 3.58 -4.05 5.61
CA THR A 152 3.57 -2.77 4.87
C THR A 152 4.74 -2.56 3.90
N PRO A 153 5.03 -3.52 3.00
CA PRO A 153 6.14 -3.38 2.07
C PRO A 153 5.89 -2.25 1.07
N VAL A 154 6.92 -1.46 0.78
CA VAL A 154 6.86 -0.36 -0.20
C VAL A 154 8.07 -0.43 -1.12
N TRP A 155 7.81 -0.57 -2.41
CA TRP A 155 8.86 -0.58 -3.42
C TRP A 155 9.51 0.80 -3.56
N SER A 156 10.83 0.83 -3.62
CA SER A 156 11.59 2.06 -3.90
C SER A 156 11.28 2.57 -5.31
N PRO A 157 11.12 3.89 -5.52
CA PRO A 157 11.01 4.48 -6.86
C PRO A 157 12.19 4.16 -7.78
N ARG A 158 13.34 3.80 -7.22
CA ARG A 158 14.54 3.37 -7.98
C ARG A 158 14.48 1.90 -8.42
N GLY A 159 13.54 1.12 -7.89
CA GLY A 159 13.36 -0.29 -8.24
C GLY A 159 14.31 -1.28 -7.57
N ASP A 160 15.25 -0.82 -6.77
CA ASP A 160 16.36 -1.59 -6.20
C ASP A 160 16.06 -2.17 -4.81
N LEU A 161 15.20 -1.50 -4.03
CA LEU A 161 14.91 -1.85 -2.66
C LEU A 161 13.41 -1.96 -2.38
N ILE A 162 13.09 -2.70 -1.32
CA ILE A 162 11.77 -2.73 -0.68
C ILE A 162 11.97 -2.29 0.77
N ALA A 163 11.27 -1.22 1.17
CA ALA A 163 11.15 -0.83 2.57
C ALA A 163 10.00 -1.60 3.22
N PHE A 164 10.09 -1.86 4.50
CA PHE A 164 9.10 -2.63 5.24
C PHE A 164 9.06 -2.27 6.72
N THR A 165 7.95 -2.59 7.36
CA THR A 165 7.85 -2.65 8.83
C THR A 165 8.16 -4.08 9.29
N LYS A 166 8.89 -4.22 10.39
CA LYS A 166 9.15 -5.50 11.04
C LYS A 166 8.82 -5.40 12.52
N LEU A 167 8.00 -6.31 13.01
CA LEU A 167 7.75 -6.51 14.45
C LEU A 167 8.58 -7.70 14.93
N HIS A 168 9.52 -7.46 15.84
CA HIS A 168 10.36 -8.51 16.43
C HIS A 168 10.59 -8.23 17.91
N LYS A 169 10.35 -9.21 18.78
CA LYS A 169 10.52 -9.11 20.25
C LYS A 169 9.82 -7.88 20.85
N GLY A 170 8.59 -7.58 20.39
CA GLY A 170 7.79 -6.46 20.88
C GLY A 170 8.23 -5.07 20.42
N LYS A 171 9.19 -4.97 19.50
CA LYS A 171 9.66 -3.70 18.92
C LYS A 171 9.38 -3.63 17.43
N PHE A 172 9.10 -2.43 16.96
CA PHE A 172 8.92 -2.11 15.54
C PHE A 172 10.22 -1.58 14.95
N TYR A 173 10.50 -2.02 13.74
CA TYR A 173 11.64 -1.60 12.94
C TYR A 173 11.16 -1.17 11.56
N ILE A 174 11.71 -0.10 11.04
CA ILE A 174 11.71 0.15 9.60
C ILE A 174 12.99 -0.44 9.04
N GLY A 175 12.84 -1.27 8.03
CA GLY A 175 13.96 -1.91 7.36
C GLY A 175 13.87 -1.78 5.84
N VAL A 176 14.97 -2.12 5.19
CA VAL A 176 15.05 -2.25 3.73
C VAL A 176 15.71 -3.57 3.36
N MET A 177 15.32 -4.13 2.23
CA MET A 177 15.97 -5.29 1.60
C MET A 177 15.99 -5.11 0.08
N ARG A 178 16.87 -5.85 -0.60
CA ARG A 178 16.83 -5.93 -2.05
C ARG A 178 15.59 -6.70 -2.52
N THR A 179 15.22 -6.53 -3.77
CA THR A 179 14.04 -7.19 -4.36
C THR A 179 14.17 -8.71 -4.46
N ASP A 180 15.38 -9.25 -4.32
CA ASP A 180 15.66 -10.67 -4.17
C ASP A 180 15.57 -11.19 -2.71
N GLY A 181 15.23 -10.31 -1.76
CA GLY A 181 15.15 -10.60 -0.33
C GLY A 181 16.47 -10.59 0.41
N LYS A 182 17.60 -10.37 -0.27
CA LYS A 182 18.93 -10.32 0.36
C LYS A 182 19.24 -8.91 0.88
N GLY A 183 20.25 -8.83 1.76
CA GLY A 183 20.77 -7.56 2.25
C GLY A 183 19.78 -6.82 3.14
N GLU A 184 18.97 -7.54 3.93
CA GLU A 184 18.10 -6.94 4.95
C GLU A 184 18.92 -6.06 5.89
N ARG A 185 18.45 -4.83 6.08
CA ARG A 185 19.00 -3.87 7.05
C ARG A 185 17.86 -3.23 7.81
N LEU A 186 17.92 -3.24 9.12
CA LEU A 186 17.02 -2.49 10.00
C LEU A 186 17.62 -1.09 10.19
N LEU A 187 16.84 -0.06 9.91
CA LEU A 187 17.26 1.34 9.90
C LEU A 187 16.92 2.04 11.21
N THR A 188 15.80 1.67 11.80
CA THR A 188 15.28 2.28 13.02
C THR A 188 14.73 1.21 13.96
N GLU A 189 14.65 1.56 15.25
CA GLU A 189 14.00 0.76 16.28
C GLU A 189 13.11 1.67 17.12
N ASN A 190 11.83 1.32 17.30
CA ASN A 190 10.90 2.07 18.15
C ASN A 190 9.75 1.16 18.63
N TYR A 191 8.94 1.66 19.58
CA TYR A 191 7.73 0.98 20.03
C TYR A 191 6.53 1.18 19.10
N TYR A 192 6.51 2.27 18.30
CA TYR A 192 5.40 2.63 17.41
C TYR A 192 5.97 3.22 16.10
N GLN A 193 6.22 2.36 15.13
CA GLN A 193 6.74 2.77 13.84
C GLN A 193 6.22 1.84 12.74
N GLU A 194 5.41 2.37 11.82
CA GLU A 194 4.79 1.59 10.74
C GLU A 194 4.70 2.37 9.44
N ALA A 195 4.50 1.63 8.36
CA ALA A 195 4.16 2.14 7.04
C ALA A 195 5.18 3.13 6.45
N PRO A 196 6.39 2.68 6.11
CA PRO A 196 7.41 3.52 5.49
C PRO A 196 6.92 4.13 4.17
N SER A 197 7.48 5.27 3.81
CA SER A 197 7.23 5.93 2.53
C SER A 197 8.53 6.48 1.97
N TRP A 198 8.75 6.31 0.67
CA TRP A 198 9.91 6.83 -0.03
C TRP A 198 9.69 8.25 -0.51
N SER A 199 10.72 9.07 -0.47
CA SER A 199 10.77 10.29 -1.27
C SER A 199 10.68 9.96 -2.77
N PRO A 200 10.15 10.86 -3.63
CA PRO A 200 9.97 10.57 -5.06
C PRO A 200 11.25 10.17 -5.79
N ASN A 201 12.40 10.65 -5.34
CA ASN A 201 13.72 10.31 -5.92
C ASN A 201 14.32 9.02 -5.31
N GLY A 202 13.64 8.36 -4.36
CA GLY A 202 14.08 7.13 -3.70
C GLY A 202 15.35 7.26 -2.84
N ARG A 203 15.70 8.48 -2.40
CA ARG A 203 16.90 8.73 -1.59
C ARG A 203 16.63 8.81 -0.09
N VAL A 204 15.42 9.14 0.28
CA VAL A 204 14.97 9.31 1.67
C VAL A 204 13.79 8.38 1.93
N LEU A 205 13.78 7.78 3.12
CA LEU A 205 12.72 6.93 3.63
C LEU A 205 12.11 7.58 4.87
#